data_0fe2db69ae63c2d5243f51abaecd26b0
#
_entry.id   0fe2db69ae63c2d5243f51abaecd26b0
#
_cell.length_a   1.000
_cell.length_b   1.000
_cell.length_c   1.000
_cell.angle_alpha   90.00
_cell.angle_beta   90.00
_cell.angle_gamma   90.00
#
_symmetry.space_group_name_H-M   'P 1'
#
loop_
_entity.id
_entity.type
_entity.pdbx_description
1 polymer ?
#
loop_
_entity_poly.entity_id
_entity_poly.type
_entity_poly.pdbx_seq_one_letter_code
_entity_poly.pdbx_strand_id
1 'polypeptide(L)'
;MPTWGEVRQWDSAAIGEVADGLKKSRDTLAWLQQDLEMAAAPREWVGSAADAATERLRREIARLRRIVTAISAVFTGAADTEVAVEAHQRAMDEAEGLADGYEFTITDVGEVVSVGAPVTEGVLGMVVGHRAMAKLDLEYRIRQILRDAEELDTAFADIMRKAAAGEFDVEGSTLAEVAESAAAQVDSPHDELLGKYQVSLDPDGMTEWSPKWVGWLPGVPSMRVTAGEAEMLNDLQDRQGLRGIKAAYDIYQEALHRAEHTFGGEGGTDGHADAFRHAYWNAMLTQRFGEEWTQEYSTAHERNPDSHPTPVAMDLHNNEVGRRIALENPDASREELRDLVEQAVRDGEMVVVSTDERLSHSDQVDPGGTRPTNADNSWPTDNPERGDHREPDEPDAYPERGY
;
A
#
# COMPACT_ATOMS: atom_id res chain seq x y z
N MET A 1 6.32 23.02 7.62
CA MET A 1 5.64 22.67 6.38
C MET A 1 6.44 23.22 5.21
N PRO A 2 6.95 22.41 4.33
CA PRO A 2 7.69 22.88 3.16
C PRO A 2 6.77 23.69 2.24
N THR A 3 7.36 24.58 1.47
CA THR A 3 6.65 25.34 0.44
C THR A 3 6.59 24.59 -0.88
N TRP A 4 5.69 24.97 -1.78
CA TRP A 4 5.62 24.38 -3.13
C TRP A 4 6.95 24.45 -3.87
N GLY A 5 7.61 25.62 -3.84
CA GLY A 5 8.92 25.80 -4.48
C GLY A 5 10.03 24.96 -3.83
N GLU A 6 9.98 24.65 -2.55
CA GLU A 6 10.95 23.78 -1.89
C GLU A 6 10.73 22.31 -2.28
N VAL A 7 9.48 21.81 -2.25
CA VAL A 7 9.18 20.43 -2.67
C VAL A 7 9.54 20.23 -4.14
N ARG A 8 9.30 21.24 -5.00
CA ARG A 8 9.66 21.21 -6.41
C ARG A 8 11.15 21.03 -6.67
N GLN A 9 12.01 21.38 -5.71
CA GLN A 9 13.46 21.23 -5.80
C GLN A 9 13.97 19.91 -5.23
N TRP A 10 13.11 19.08 -4.69
CA TRP A 10 13.52 17.76 -4.22
C TRP A 10 13.98 16.92 -5.40
N ASP A 11 15.00 16.10 -5.19
CA ASP A 11 15.64 15.29 -6.23
C ASP A 11 15.64 13.82 -5.78
N SER A 12 14.69 13.05 -6.29
CA SER A 12 14.57 11.62 -6.01
C SER A 12 15.84 10.86 -6.43
N ALA A 13 16.44 11.18 -7.59
CA ALA A 13 17.62 10.51 -8.05
C ALA A 13 18.82 10.75 -7.12
N ALA A 14 18.97 11.94 -6.54
CA ALA A 14 20.01 12.21 -5.55
C ALA A 14 19.81 11.39 -4.27
N ILE A 15 18.55 11.17 -3.85
CA ILE A 15 18.21 10.31 -2.70
C ILE A 15 18.53 8.85 -3.02
N GLY A 16 18.19 8.37 -4.22
CA GLY A 16 18.51 7.02 -4.71
C GLY A 16 20.03 6.77 -4.77
N GLU A 17 20.83 7.73 -5.22
CA GLU A 17 22.30 7.62 -5.17
C GLU A 17 22.83 7.45 -3.74
N VAL A 18 22.21 8.11 -2.76
CA VAL A 18 22.56 7.95 -1.34
C VAL A 18 22.16 6.55 -0.86
N ALA A 19 20.95 6.09 -1.19
CA ALA A 19 20.48 4.75 -0.84
C ALA A 19 21.44 3.68 -1.40
N ASP A 20 21.78 3.76 -2.67
CA ASP A 20 22.75 2.84 -3.31
C ASP A 20 24.13 2.86 -2.65
N GLY A 21 24.62 4.03 -2.27
CA GLY A 21 25.88 4.21 -1.54
C GLY A 21 25.85 3.52 -0.16
N LEU A 22 24.73 3.66 0.55
CA LEU A 22 24.51 2.99 1.85
C LEU A 22 24.42 1.48 1.71
N LYS A 23 23.67 0.97 0.73
CA LYS A 23 23.59 -0.46 0.40
C LYS A 23 24.96 -1.05 0.16
N LYS A 24 25.74 -0.43 -0.72
CA LYS A 24 27.12 -0.87 -1.03
C LYS A 24 28.02 -0.86 0.20
N SER A 25 27.87 0.13 1.07
CA SER A 25 28.64 0.23 2.32
C SER A 25 28.25 -0.89 3.30
N ARG A 26 26.96 -1.17 3.45
CA ARG A 26 26.42 -2.26 4.25
C ARG A 26 26.97 -3.61 3.77
N ASP A 27 26.87 -3.88 2.49
CA ASP A 27 27.32 -5.14 1.88
C ASP A 27 28.85 -5.34 2.06
N THR A 28 29.63 -4.27 1.93
CA THR A 28 31.08 -4.30 2.19
C THR A 28 31.38 -4.65 3.67
N LEU A 29 30.62 -4.09 4.62
CA LEU A 29 30.80 -4.39 6.05
C LEU A 29 30.39 -5.83 6.39
N ALA A 30 29.37 -6.39 5.72
CA ALA A 30 28.97 -7.77 5.89
C ALA A 30 30.11 -8.75 5.49
N TRP A 31 30.80 -8.49 4.38
CA TRP A 31 32.00 -9.25 3.98
C TRP A 31 33.13 -9.15 5.01
N LEU A 32 33.36 -7.96 5.55
CA LEU A 32 34.42 -7.74 6.53
C LEU A 32 34.20 -8.54 7.83
N GLN A 33 32.95 -8.74 8.26
CA GLN A 33 32.67 -9.59 9.41
C GLN A 33 33.15 -11.03 9.20
N GLN A 34 32.84 -11.61 8.05
CA GLN A 34 33.24 -12.97 7.73
C GLN A 34 34.77 -13.13 7.78
N ASP A 35 35.49 -12.17 7.24
CA ASP A 35 36.96 -12.16 7.30
C ASP A 35 37.50 -12.05 8.73
N LEU A 36 36.86 -11.20 9.56
CA LEU A 36 37.24 -11.06 10.97
C LEU A 36 36.93 -12.31 11.79
N GLU A 37 35.83 -13.00 11.55
CA GLU A 37 35.48 -14.26 12.22
C GLU A 37 36.43 -15.39 11.82
N MET A 38 36.82 -15.45 10.56
CA MET A 38 37.83 -16.40 10.10
C MET A 38 39.21 -16.11 10.69
N ALA A 39 39.59 -14.86 10.88
CA ALA A 39 40.83 -14.43 11.50
C ALA A 39 40.86 -14.62 13.02
N ALA A 40 39.69 -14.73 13.65
CA ALA A 40 39.51 -14.65 15.10
C ALA A 40 39.95 -15.91 15.88
N ALA A 41 40.26 -17.01 15.24
CA ALA A 41 40.54 -18.26 15.97
C ALA A 41 41.66 -19.11 15.35
N PRO A 42 42.92 -18.76 15.55
CA PRO A 42 43.92 -19.82 15.61
C PRO A 42 43.58 -20.69 16.85
N ARG A 43 42.93 -21.84 16.62
CA ARG A 43 42.45 -22.74 17.68
C ARG A 43 43.55 -23.21 18.64
N GLU A 44 44.81 -22.94 18.34
CA GLU A 44 45.98 -23.36 19.10
C GLU A 44 46.63 -22.21 19.92
N TRP A 45 46.14 -20.99 19.79
CA TRP A 45 46.65 -19.82 20.55
C TRP A 45 45.91 -19.69 21.89
N VAL A 46 46.62 -19.90 23.00
CA VAL A 46 46.09 -19.87 24.37
C VAL A 46 46.89 -18.94 25.27
N GLY A 47 46.25 -18.38 26.31
CA GLY A 47 46.85 -17.52 27.29
C GLY A 47 46.34 -16.07 27.26
N SER A 48 46.78 -15.24 28.17
CA SER A 48 46.26 -13.91 28.41
C SER A 48 46.28 -12.97 27.18
N ALA A 49 47.25 -13.17 26.28
CA ALA A 49 47.29 -12.42 25.02
C ALA A 49 46.20 -12.86 24.03
N ALA A 50 45.92 -14.17 23.99
CA ALA A 50 44.82 -14.73 23.17
C ALA A 50 43.44 -14.25 23.69
N ASP A 51 43.25 -14.24 25.02
CA ASP A 51 42.07 -13.75 25.68
C ASP A 51 41.84 -12.26 25.38
N ALA A 52 42.88 -11.45 25.49
CA ALA A 52 42.81 -10.00 25.18
C ALA A 52 42.51 -9.73 23.71
N ALA A 53 43.06 -10.52 22.78
CA ALA A 53 42.76 -10.39 21.35
C ALA A 53 41.32 -10.78 21.03
N THR A 54 40.82 -11.89 21.61
CA THR A 54 39.44 -12.33 21.46
C THR A 54 38.46 -11.28 21.99
N GLU A 55 38.74 -10.70 23.15
CA GLU A 55 37.87 -9.65 23.72
C GLU A 55 37.88 -8.38 22.87
N ARG A 56 39.03 -8.00 22.31
CA ARG A 56 39.12 -6.86 21.40
C ARG A 56 38.28 -7.12 20.13
N LEU A 57 38.37 -8.31 19.57
CA LEU A 57 37.62 -8.69 18.38
C LEU A 57 36.09 -8.67 18.62
N ARG A 58 35.61 -9.19 19.73
CA ARG A 58 34.20 -9.11 20.13
C ARG A 58 33.71 -7.67 20.18
N ARG A 59 34.51 -6.76 20.73
CA ARG A 59 34.17 -5.32 20.76
C ARG A 59 34.09 -4.71 19.37
N GLU A 60 35.01 -5.07 18.46
CA GLU A 60 34.96 -4.58 17.08
C GLU A 60 33.76 -5.13 16.30
N ILE A 61 33.45 -6.41 16.47
CA ILE A 61 32.22 -7.01 15.88
C ILE A 61 30.96 -6.30 16.41
N ALA A 62 30.87 -6.06 17.72
CA ALA A 62 29.75 -5.35 18.29
C ALA A 62 29.64 -3.90 17.77
N ARG A 63 30.78 -3.26 17.47
CA ARG A 63 30.80 -1.93 16.83
C ARG A 63 30.32 -2.00 15.38
N LEU A 64 30.77 -2.99 14.61
CA LEU A 64 30.33 -3.20 13.24
C LEU A 64 28.82 -3.43 13.15
N ARG A 65 28.28 -4.25 14.05
CA ARG A 65 26.83 -4.49 14.11
C ARG A 65 26.05 -3.18 14.28
N ARG A 66 26.42 -2.31 15.21
CA ARG A 66 25.78 -0.99 15.39
C ARG A 66 25.87 -0.13 14.13
N ILE A 67 26.99 -0.15 13.42
CA ILE A 67 27.16 0.61 12.19
C ILE A 67 26.24 0.05 11.09
N VAL A 68 26.17 -1.28 10.95
CA VAL A 68 25.29 -1.91 9.95
C VAL A 68 23.82 -1.65 10.29
N THR A 69 23.43 -1.71 11.57
CA THR A 69 22.09 -1.34 12.01
C THR A 69 21.73 0.09 11.54
N ALA A 70 22.57 1.07 11.84
CA ALA A 70 22.31 2.46 11.46
C ALA A 70 22.28 2.65 9.92
N ILE A 71 23.22 2.04 9.20
CA ILE A 71 23.26 2.13 7.73
C ILE A 71 22.01 1.48 7.12
N SER A 72 21.57 0.33 7.62
CA SER A 72 20.41 -0.39 7.08
C SER A 72 19.11 0.38 7.31
N ALA A 73 18.93 0.94 8.51
CA ALA A 73 17.77 1.78 8.80
C ALA A 73 17.71 3.02 7.89
N VAL A 74 18.83 3.74 7.72
CA VAL A 74 18.87 4.92 6.84
C VAL A 74 18.72 4.53 5.36
N PHE A 75 19.25 3.38 4.95
CA PHE A 75 19.06 2.86 3.60
C PHE A 75 17.59 2.61 3.31
N THR A 76 16.87 1.92 4.21
CA THR A 76 15.44 1.65 4.05
C THR A 76 14.65 2.95 3.97
N GLY A 77 14.87 3.88 4.90
CA GLY A 77 14.21 5.18 4.87
C GLY A 77 14.53 6.02 3.63
N ALA A 78 15.76 5.97 3.12
CA ALA A 78 16.14 6.69 1.90
C ALA A 78 15.46 6.09 0.65
N ALA A 79 15.38 4.76 0.56
CA ALA A 79 14.71 4.09 -0.57
C ALA A 79 13.20 4.40 -0.59
N ASP A 80 12.53 4.38 0.57
CA ASP A 80 11.12 4.76 0.67
C ASP A 80 10.92 6.27 0.32
N THR A 81 11.85 7.12 0.78
CA THR A 81 11.80 8.57 0.49
C THR A 81 12.01 8.85 -1.00
N GLU A 82 12.89 8.12 -1.70
CA GLU A 82 13.09 8.24 -3.14
C GLU A 82 11.79 8.06 -3.92
N VAL A 83 11.08 6.95 -3.65
CA VAL A 83 9.79 6.62 -4.28
C VAL A 83 8.74 7.69 -3.98
N ALA A 84 8.63 8.12 -2.71
CA ALA A 84 7.67 9.13 -2.31
C ALA A 84 7.94 10.50 -2.94
N VAL A 85 9.22 10.91 -3.09
CA VAL A 85 9.59 12.17 -3.76
C VAL A 85 9.23 12.12 -5.25
N GLU A 86 9.43 10.99 -5.92
CA GLU A 86 8.99 10.83 -7.31
C GLU A 86 7.47 11.01 -7.46
N ALA A 87 6.70 10.46 -6.52
CA ALA A 87 5.26 10.62 -6.49
C ALA A 87 4.85 12.09 -6.30
N HIS A 88 5.45 12.78 -5.32
CA HIS A 88 5.20 14.21 -5.11
C HIS A 88 5.50 15.03 -6.36
N GLN A 89 6.58 14.74 -7.07
CA GLN A 89 6.92 15.42 -8.33
C GLN A 89 5.86 15.19 -9.42
N ARG A 90 5.36 13.97 -9.58
CA ARG A 90 4.27 13.68 -10.52
C ARG A 90 2.98 14.41 -10.14
N ALA A 91 2.57 14.35 -8.87
CA ALA A 91 1.38 15.04 -8.39
C ALA A 91 1.48 16.57 -8.59
N MET A 92 2.68 17.13 -8.43
CA MET A 92 2.94 18.54 -8.72
C MET A 92 2.84 18.85 -10.22
N ASP A 93 3.38 18.01 -11.09
CA ASP A 93 3.28 18.15 -12.55
C ASP A 93 1.81 18.10 -13.01
N GLU A 94 1.01 17.20 -12.44
CA GLU A 94 -0.43 17.12 -12.71
C GLU A 94 -1.18 18.36 -12.24
N ALA A 95 -0.87 18.85 -11.03
CA ALA A 95 -1.46 20.07 -10.51
C ALA A 95 -1.10 21.30 -11.36
N GLU A 96 0.14 21.42 -11.81
CA GLU A 96 0.60 22.48 -12.72
C GLU A 96 -0.08 22.36 -14.09
N GLY A 97 -0.21 21.15 -14.64
CA GLY A 97 -0.95 20.90 -15.89
C GLY A 97 -2.43 21.28 -15.79
N LEU A 98 -3.07 20.98 -14.65
CA LEU A 98 -4.45 21.39 -14.37
C LEU A 98 -4.55 22.94 -14.24
N ALA A 99 -3.60 23.56 -13.56
CA ALA A 99 -3.54 25.02 -13.42
C ALA A 99 -3.43 25.69 -14.79
N ASP A 100 -2.52 25.24 -15.64
CA ASP A 100 -2.33 25.76 -17.01
C ASP A 100 -3.60 25.59 -17.87
N GLY A 101 -4.27 24.45 -17.78
CA GLY A 101 -5.53 24.17 -18.51
C GLY A 101 -6.66 25.13 -18.17
N TYR A 102 -6.66 25.70 -16.98
CA TYR A 102 -7.66 26.69 -16.50
C TYR A 102 -7.12 28.13 -16.38
N GLU A 103 -5.95 28.41 -16.93
CA GLU A 103 -5.27 29.72 -16.86
C GLU A 103 -5.02 30.17 -15.39
N PHE A 104 -4.55 29.27 -14.55
CA PHE A 104 -4.04 29.54 -13.22
C PHE A 104 -2.51 29.40 -13.21
N THR A 105 -1.88 29.95 -12.19
CA THR A 105 -0.47 29.73 -11.84
C THR A 105 -0.39 29.38 -10.36
N ILE A 106 0.44 28.40 -10.02
CA ILE A 106 0.74 28.05 -8.64
C ILE A 106 2.01 28.83 -8.24
N THR A 107 1.93 29.57 -7.13
CA THR A 107 3.09 30.33 -6.62
C THR A 107 4.02 29.42 -5.82
N ASP A 108 5.23 29.90 -5.55
CA ASP A 108 6.21 29.15 -4.71
C ASP A 108 5.69 28.82 -3.30
N VAL A 109 4.65 29.51 -2.83
CA VAL A 109 4.01 29.21 -1.54
C VAL A 109 2.75 28.35 -1.67
N GLY A 110 2.43 27.89 -2.90
CA GLY A 110 1.26 27.03 -3.16
C GLY A 110 -0.07 27.80 -3.34
N GLU A 111 -0.04 29.09 -3.58
CA GLU A 111 -1.26 29.87 -3.86
C GLU A 111 -1.67 29.78 -5.34
N VAL A 112 -2.95 29.57 -5.61
CA VAL A 112 -3.51 29.52 -6.96
C VAL A 112 -3.95 30.90 -7.42
N VAL A 113 -3.25 31.46 -8.38
CA VAL A 113 -3.47 32.82 -8.93
C VAL A 113 -3.97 32.74 -10.37
N SER A 114 -5.01 33.51 -10.69
CA SER A 114 -5.51 33.59 -12.07
C SER A 114 -4.55 34.33 -12.99
N VAL A 115 -4.28 33.75 -14.14
CA VAL A 115 -3.52 34.40 -15.23
C VAL A 115 -4.51 35.05 -16.19
N GLY A 116 -4.49 36.40 -16.32
CA GLY A 116 -5.33 37.12 -17.27
C GLY A 116 -6.42 37.99 -16.61
N ALA A 117 -7.13 38.75 -17.47
CA ALA A 117 -8.18 39.68 -17.01
C ALA A 117 -9.40 38.90 -16.48
N PRO A 118 -10.11 39.43 -15.45
CA PRO A 118 -11.33 38.83 -14.97
C PRO A 118 -12.37 38.75 -16.10
N VAL A 119 -12.90 37.56 -16.32
CA VAL A 119 -13.95 37.32 -17.33
C VAL A 119 -15.23 38.03 -16.88
N THR A 120 -15.64 39.06 -17.62
CA THR A 120 -16.86 39.82 -17.33
C THR A 120 -18.12 39.03 -17.66
N GLU A 121 -19.09 39.08 -16.76
CA GLU A 121 -20.40 38.42 -16.82
C GLU A 121 -21.15 38.66 -18.16
N GLY A 122 -21.63 37.54 -18.77
CA GLY A 122 -22.58 37.67 -19.89
C GLY A 122 -22.76 36.41 -20.66
N VAL A 123 -22.90 35.37 -20.71
CA VAL A 123 -23.03 34.06 -21.42
C VAL A 123 -22.19 32.95 -20.72
N LEU A 124 -21.39 33.30 -19.75
CA LEU A 124 -20.33 32.49 -19.17
C LEU A 124 -20.62 31.89 -17.78
N GLY A 125 -21.82 31.93 -17.26
CA GLY A 125 -22.13 31.43 -15.90
C GLY A 125 -21.69 29.98 -15.66
N MET A 126 -21.76 29.13 -16.69
CA MET A 126 -21.27 27.75 -16.61
C MET A 126 -19.74 27.66 -16.64
N VAL A 127 -19.06 28.46 -17.46
CA VAL A 127 -17.59 28.48 -17.54
C VAL A 127 -16.96 29.06 -16.28
N VAL A 128 -17.59 30.11 -15.71
CA VAL A 128 -17.18 30.67 -14.40
C VAL A 128 -17.35 29.64 -13.28
N GLY A 129 -18.43 28.85 -13.31
CA GLY A 129 -18.67 27.77 -12.34
C GLY A 129 -17.60 26.71 -12.42
N HIS A 130 -17.28 26.18 -13.60
CA HIS A 130 -16.25 25.16 -13.80
C HIS A 130 -14.86 25.65 -13.40
N ARG A 131 -14.48 26.89 -13.74
CA ARG A 131 -13.19 27.45 -13.36
C ARG A 131 -13.07 27.67 -11.84
N ALA A 132 -14.17 28.08 -11.17
CA ALA A 132 -14.19 28.20 -9.72
C ALA A 132 -14.05 26.85 -9.02
N MET A 133 -14.72 25.82 -9.52
CA MET A 133 -14.57 24.43 -9.01
C MET A 133 -13.17 23.90 -9.24
N ALA A 134 -12.59 24.08 -10.43
CA ALA A 134 -11.22 23.69 -10.72
C ALA A 134 -10.21 24.39 -9.81
N LYS A 135 -10.44 25.65 -9.44
CA LYS A 135 -9.60 26.36 -8.48
C LYS A 135 -9.65 25.73 -7.09
N LEU A 136 -10.85 25.39 -6.62
CA LEU A 136 -11.04 24.76 -5.30
C LEU A 136 -10.41 23.37 -5.26
N ASP A 137 -10.56 22.56 -6.31
CA ASP A 137 -9.92 21.27 -6.45
C ASP A 137 -8.39 21.40 -6.43
N LEU A 138 -7.86 22.32 -7.22
CA LEU A 138 -6.42 22.58 -7.26
C LEU A 138 -5.86 23.05 -5.91
N GLU A 139 -6.56 23.95 -5.21
CA GLU A 139 -6.17 24.39 -3.86
C GLU A 139 -6.22 23.23 -2.84
N TYR A 140 -7.15 22.30 -3.01
CA TYR A 140 -7.22 21.09 -2.18
C TYR A 140 -6.01 20.19 -2.45
N ARG A 141 -5.74 19.84 -3.72
CA ARG A 141 -4.59 18.99 -4.12
C ARG A 141 -3.26 19.56 -3.63
N ILE A 142 -3.04 20.86 -3.83
CA ILE A 142 -1.82 21.53 -3.34
C ILE A 142 -1.66 21.37 -1.83
N ARG A 143 -2.74 21.52 -1.06
CA ARG A 143 -2.69 21.34 0.40
C ARG A 143 -2.39 19.91 0.80
N GLN A 144 -2.88 18.92 0.08
CA GLN A 144 -2.55 17.52 0.33
C GLN A 144 -1.07 17.28 0.03
N ILE A 145 -0.61 17.58 -1.18
CA ILE A 145 0.80 17.40 -1.58
C ILE A 145 1.77 18.02 -0.56
N LEU A 146 1.49 19.24 -0.08
CA LEU A 146 2.37 19.91 0.89
C LEU A 146 2.31 19.28 2.28
N ARG A 147 1.18 18.69 2.67
CA ARG A 147 1.05 17.96 3.94
C ARG A 147 1.82 16.67 3.90
N ASP A 148 1.63 15.88 2.86
CA ASP A 148 2.28 14.60 2.67
C ASP A 148 3.80 14.80 2.55
N ALA A 149 4.23 15.88 1.89
CA ALA A 149 5.64 16.26 1.83
C ALA A 149 6.22 16.61 3.24
N GLU A 150 5.46 17.28 4.11
CA GLU A 150 5.88 17.55 5.49
C GLU A 150 6.01 16.25 6.31
N GLU A 151 5.06 15.34 6.16
CA GLU A 151 5.08 14.03 6.82
C GLU A 151 6.31 13.24 6.39
N LEU A 152 6.58 13.17 5.08
CA LEU A 152 7.75 12.50 4.52
C LEU A 152 9.08 13.07 5.04
N ASP A 153 9.25 14.40 5.00
CA ASP A 153 10.46 15.08 5.50
C ASP A 153 10.67 14.79 6.99
N THR A 154 9.60 14.85 7.77
CA THR A 154 9.63 14.58 9.21
C THR A 154 10.00 13.13 9.50
N ALA A 155 9.42 12.17 8.80
CA ALA A 155 9.69 10.75 8.97
C ALA A 155 11.13 10.39 8.64
N PHE A 156 11.65 10.86 7.49
CA PHE A 156 13.03 10.61 7.11
C PHE A 156 14.04 11.29 8.06
N ALA A 157 13.76 12.52 8.50
CA ALA A 157 14.58 13.19 9.50
C ALA A 157 14.60 12.45 10.83
N ASP A 158 13.48 11.81 11.24
CA ASP A 158 13.42 10.99 12.45
C ASP A 158 14.29 9.73 12.34
N ILE A 159 14.20 9.02 11.21
CA ILE A 159 15.06 7.85 10.93
C ILE A 159 16.54 8.24 11.02
N MET A 160 16.94 9.33 10.38
CA MET A 160 18.32 9.79 10.43
C MET A 160 18.76 10.16 11.85
N ARG A 161 17.89 10.78 12.64
CA ARG A 161 18.16 11.14 14.04
C ARG A 161 18.31 9.90 14.93
N LYS A 162 17.39 8.94 14.80
CA LYS A 162 17.45 7.65 15.52
C LYS A 162 18.72 6.87 15.17
N ALA A 163 19.09 6.83 13.89
CA ALA A 163 20.31 6.17 13.44
C ALA A 163 21.58 6.85 14.03
N ALA A 164 21.63 8.16 13.99
CA ALA A 164 22.75 8.94 14.56
C ALA A 164 22.86 8.79 16.09
N ALA A 165 21.74 8.67 16.78
CA ALA A 165 21.68 8.45 18.23
C ALA A 165 21.94 6.98 18.63
N GLY A 166 21.90 6.04 17.67
CA GLY A 166 22.04 4.60 17.93
C GLY A 166 20.83 4.03 18.66
N GLU A 167 19.63 4.54 18.34
CA GLU A 167 18.38 4.17 18.98
C GLU A 167 17.71 2.94 18.35
N PHE A 168 18.22 2.45 17.21
CA PHE A 168 17.77 1.19 16.64
C PHE A 168 18.37 -0.01 17.40
N ASP A 169 17.56 -1.00 17.67
CA ASP A 169 17.97 -2.22 18.34
C ASP A 169 18.91 -3.05 17.44
N VAL A 170 19.94 -3.64 18.06
CA VAL A 170 20.94 -4.44 17.39
C VAL A 170 20.60 -5.91 17.61
N GLU A 171 19.76 -6.45 16.78
CA GLU A 171 19.33 -7.83 16.82
C GLU A 171 19.97 -8.66 15.68
N GLY A 172 20.22 -9.94 15.94
CA GLY A 172 20.82 -10.85 14.99
C GLY A 172 22.21 -11.33 15.39
N SER A 173 22.58 -12.52 14.91
CA SER A 173 23.87 -13.17 15.13
C SER A 173 24.88 -12.86 14.02
N THR A 174 24.38 -12.59 12.80
CA THR A 174 25.16 -12.19 11.63
C THR A 174 24.88 -10.75 11.25
N LEU A 175 25.73 -10.11 10.45
CA LEU A 175 25.46 -8.76 9.95
C LEU A 175 24.30 -8.72 8.97
N ALA A 176 23.99 -9.82 8.29
CA ALA A 176 22.80 -9.91 7.43
C ALA A 176 21.52 -9.86 8.27
N GLU A 177 21.41 -10.68 9.32
CA GLU A 177 20.29 -10.66 10.26
C GLU A 177 20.15 -9.29 10.96
N VAL A 178 21.27 -8.67 11.34
CA VAL A 178 21.30 -7.33 11.95
C VAL A 178 20.76 -6.28 10.94
N ALA A 179 21.12 -6.40 9.67
CA ALA A 179 20.65 -5.48 8.64
C ALA A 179 19.15 -5.62 8.38
N GLU A 180 18.65 -6.85 8.35
CA GLU A 180 17.23 -7.18 8.18
C GLU A 180 16.40 -6.68 9.37
N SER A 181 16.84 -7.00 10.60
CA SER A 181 16.19 -6.49 11.82
C SER A 181 16.16 -4.96 11.89
N ALA A 182 17.22 -4.30 11.45
CA ALA A 182 17.28 -2.84 11.45
C ALA A 182 16.32 -2.22 10.41
N ALA A 183 16.18 -2.85 9.25
CA ALA A 183 15.22 -2.43 8.24
C ALA A 183 13.77 -2.56 8.75
N ALA A 184 13.47 -3.65 9.46
CA ALA A 184 12.16 -3.89 10.06
C ALA A 184 11.79 -2.92 11.21
N GLN A 185 12.73 -2.15 11.73
CA GLN A 185 12.49 -1.12 12.74
C GLN A 185 12.23 0.29 12.14
N VAL A 186 12.28 0.40 10.83
CA VAL A 186 11.93 1.62 10.11
C VAL A 186 10.45 1.55 9.79
N ASP A 187 9.67 2.46 10.37
CA ASP A 187 8.26 2.62 10.00
C ASP A 187 8.21 3.02 8.53
N SER A 188 7.82 2.09 7.68
CA SER A 188 7.61 2.33 6.26
C SER A 188 6.12 2.19 5.93
N PRO A 189 5.59 2.93 4.95
CA PRO A 189 4.21 2.75 4.51
C PRO A 189 3.89 1.30 4.14
N HIS A 190 4.85 0.57 3.55
CA HIS A 190 4.71 -0.85 3.25
C HIS A 190 4.49 -1.68 4.51
N ASP A 191 5.35 -1.51 5.53
CA ASP A 191 5.31 -2.34 6.74
C ASP A 191 4.08 -2.01 7.59
N GLU A 192 3.68 -0.73 7.64
CA GLU A 192 2.45 -0.28 8.30
C GLU A 192 1.21 -0.90 7.63
N LEU A 193 1.08 -0.77 6.32
CA LEU A 193 -0.02 -1.36 5.55
C LEU A 193 -0.04 -2.88 5.66
N LEU A 194 1.12 -3.52 5.53
CA LEU A 194 1.25 -4.96 5.65
C LEU A 194 0.87 -5.47 7.05
N GLY A 195 1.24 -4.74 8.09
CA GLY A 195 0.90 -5.08 9.48
C GLY A 195 -0.57 -4.83 9.82
N LYS A 196 -1.13 -3.74 9.28
CA LYS A 196 -2.54 -3.35 9.53
C LYS A 196 -3.53 -4.26 8.80
N TYR A 197 -3.27 -4.57 7.55
CA TYR A 197 -4.23 -5.25 6.66
C TYR A 197 -3.85 -6.72 6.44
N GLN A 198 -4.16 -7.56 7.41
CA GLN A 198 -4.00 -9.02 7.31
C GLN A 198 -5.21 -9.74 7.89
N VAL A 199 -5.52 -10.90 7.35
CA VAL A 199 -6.59 -11.77 7.85
C VAL A 199 -6.10 -13.20 8.01
N SER A 200 -6.70 -13.94 8.93
CA SER A 200 -6.48 -15.38 9.08
C SER A 200 -6.95 -16.12 7.84
N LEU A 201 -6.22 -17.15 7.44
CA LEU A 201 -6.67 -18.04 6.37
C LEU A 201 -8.00 -18.71 6.76
N ASP A 202 -8.83 -19.02 5.75
CA ASP A 202 -10.06 -19.77 5.99
C ASP A 202 -9.70 -21.17 6.50
N PRO A 203 -10.14 -21.58 7.70
CA PRO A 203 -9.76 -22.86 8.28
C PRO A 203 -10.31 -24.06 7.49
N ASP A 204 -11.43 -23.87 6.79
CA ASP A 204 -12.06 -24.90 5.96
C ASP A 204 -11.63 -24.80 4.48
N GLY A 205 -10.77 -23.83 4.15
CA GLY A 205 -10.14 -23.67 2.85
C GLY A 205 -11.10 -23.30 1.73
N MET A 206 -10.79 -23.78 0.52
CA MET A 206 -11.56 -23.50 -0.70
C MET A 206 -12.62 -24.57 -0.96
N THR A 207 -13.79 -24.15 -1.45
CA THR A 207 -14.89 -25.04 -1.82
C THR A 207 -15.52 -24.67 -3.16
N GLU A 208 -16.17 -25.63 -3.81
CA GLU A 208 -17.01 -25.38 -4.98
C GLU A 208 -18.42 -24.99 -4.51
N TRP A 209 -18.81 -23.76 -4.82
CA TRP A 209 -20.13 -23.24 -4.47
C TRP A 209 -21.01 -23.07 -5.70
N SER A 210 -22.28 -23.37 -5.56
CA SER A 210 -23.33 -23.08 -6.55
C SER A 210 -24.65 -22.77 -5.83
N PRO A 211 -25.52 -21.93 -6.44
CA PRO A 211 -26.80 -21.59 -5.81
C PRO A 211 -27.65 -22.83 -5.48
N LYS A 212 -28.18 -22.87 -4.26
CA LYS A 212 -29.08 -23.94 -3.82
C LYS A 212 -30.27 -24.06 -4.80
N TRP A 213 -30.73 -25.28 -5.07
CA TRP A 213 -31.88 -25.64 -5.91
C TRP A 213 -31.65 -25.54 -7.42
N VAL A 214 -30.66 -24.83 -7.90
CA VAL A 214 -30.41 -24.63 -9.33
C VAL A 214 -29.00 -25.01 -9.79
N GLY A 215 -28.07 -25.27 -8.88
CA GLY A 215 -26.67 -25.60 -9.19
C GLY A 215 -26.50 -26.89 -10.03
N TRP A 216 -27.53 -27.76 -10.06
CA TRP A 216 -27.57 -28.97 -10.92
C TRP A 216 -28.05 -28.69 -12.34
N LEU A 217 -28.55 -27.48 -12.63
CA LEU A 217 -29.04 -27.15 -13.99
C LEU A 217 -27.85 -26.87 -14.94
N PRO A 218 -27.87 -27.35 -16.15
CA PRO A 218 -26.87 -27.01 -17.15
C PRO A 218 -26.78 -25.49 -17.36
N GLY A 219 -25.55 -24.94 -17.28
CA GLY A 219 -25.30 -23.52 -17.48
C GLY A 219 -25.37 -22.65 -16.21
N VAL A 220 -25.63 -23.22 -15.03
CA VAL A 220 -25.40 -22.54 -13.76
C VAL A 220 -23.94 -22.74 -13.38
N PRO A 221 -23.12 -21.68 -13.32
CA PRO A 221 -21.71 -21.83 -12.99
C PRO A 221 -21.52 -22.23 -11.53
N SER A 222 -20.64 -23.19 -11.26
CA SER A 222 -20.02 -23.33 -9.94
C SER A 222 -18.87 -22.33 -9.84
N MET A 223 -18.63 -21.83 -8.63
CA MET A 223 -17.55 -20.90 -8.33
C MET A 223 -16.66 -21.54 -7.26
N ARG A 224 -15.35 -21.45 -7.44
CA ARG A 224 -14.39 -21.82 -6.40
C ARG A 224 -14.23 -20.60 -5.50
N VAL A 225 -14.64 -20.73 -4.25
CA VAL A 225 -14.69 -19.67 -3.25
C VAL A 225 -14.15 -20.19 -1.92
N THR A 226 -13.83 -19.32 -0.96
CA THR A 226 -13.52 -19.76 0.39
C THR A 226 -14.76 -20.38 1.03
N ALA A 227 -14.59 -21.20 2.06
CA ALA A 227 -15.72 -21.78 2.79
C ALA A 227 -16.58 -20.66 3.42
N GLY A 228 -15.95 -19.61 3.92
CA GLY A 228 -16.63 -18.43 4.44
C GLY A 228 -17.46 -17.68 3.39
N GLU A 229 -16.92 -17.43 2.20
CA GLU A 229 -17.70 -16.86 1.10
C GLU A 229 -18.92 -17.73 0.75
N ALA A 230 -18.72 -19.06 0.69
CA ALA A 230 -19.81 -19.99 0.43
C ALA A 230 -20.93 -19.91 1.48
N GLU A 231 -20.58 -19.76 2.75
CA GLU A 231 -21.53 -19.54 3.86
C GLU A 231 -22.28 -18.23 3.70
N MET A 232 -21.57 -17.13 3.43
CA MET A 232 -22.14 -15.81 3.20
C MET A 232 -23.10 -15.78 1.99
N LEU A 233 -22.73 -16.43 0.88
CA LEU A 233 -23.59 -16.57 -0.28
C LEU A 233 -24.83 -17.44 -0.01
N ASN A 234 -24.70 -18.50 0.79
CA ASN A 234 -25.83 -19.30 1.23
C ASN A 234 -26.81 -18.48 2.07
N ASP A 235 -26.30 -17.68 3.00
CA ASP A 235 -27.08 -16.81 3.85
C ASP A 235 -27.79 -15.70 3.05
N LEU A 236 -27.08 -15.11 2.06
CA LEU A 236 -27.66 -14.15 1.13
C LEU A 236 -28.81 -14.81 0.33
N GLN A 237 -28.61 -16.03 -0.15
CA GLN A 237 -29.66 -16.76 -0.87
C GLN A 237 -30.87 -17.06 0.03
N ASP A 238 -30.65 -17.45 1.27
CA ASP A 238 -31.73 -17.74 2.22
C ASP A 238 -32.52 -16.47 2.58
N ARG A 239 -31.89 -15.30 2.65
CA ARG A 239 -32.53 -13.99 2.93
C ARG A 239 -33.18 -13.33 1.73
N GLN A 240 -32.53 -13.35 0.56
CA GLN A 240 -32.96 -12.61 -0.65
C GLN A 240 -33.28 -13.49 -1.87
N GLY A 241 -33.10 -14.80 -1.74
CA GLY A 241 -33.31 -15.75 -2.83
C GLY A 241 -32.32 -15.60 -3.98
N LEU A 242 -32.63 -16.17 -5.13
CA LEU A 242 -31.79 -16.07 -6.31
C LEU A 242 -31.62 -14.62 -6.84
N ARG A 243 -32.49 -13.70 -6.43
CA ARG A 243 -32.35 -12.28 -6.80
C ARG A 243 -31.17 -11.62 -6.10
N GLY A 244 -30.91 -11.97 -4.83
CA GLY A 244 -29.74 -11.51 -4.10
C GLY A 244 -28.46 -12.04 -4.75
N ILE A 245 -28.41 -13.34 -5.03
CA ILE A 245 -27.27 -13.99 -5.68
C ILE A 245 -26.99 -13.35 -7.05
N LYS A 246 -28.05 -13.18 -7.86
CA LYS A 246 -27.88 -12.52 -9.17
C LYS A 246 -27.35 -11.10 -9.03
N ALA A 247 -27.82 -10.33 -8.06
CA ALA A 247 -27.35 -8.97 -7.84
C ALA A 247 -25.85 -8.94 -7.44
N ALA A 248 -25.40 -9.84 -6.56
CA ALA A 248 -23.99 -9.95 -6.20
C ALA A 248 -23.13 -10.35 -7.41
N TYR A 249 -23.59 -11.30 -8.19
CA TYR A 249 -22.92 -11.73 -9.43
C TYR A 249 -22.85 -10.60 -10.47
N ASP A 250 -23.95 -9.88 -10.71
CA ASP A 250 -23.98 -8.76 -11.66
C ASP A 250 -23.02 -7.64 -11.23
N ILE A 251 -22.92 -7.37 -9.92
CA ILE A 251 -21.98 -6.39 -9.35
C ILE A 251 -20.53 -6.83 -9.59
N TYR A 252 -20.21 -8.10 -9.33
CA TYR A 252 -18.88 -8.65 -9.58
C TYR A 252 -18.50 -8.53 -11.07
N GLN A 253 -19.40 -8.93 -11.97
CA GLN A 253 -19.15 -8.84 -13.42
C GLN A 253 -18.98 -7.39 -13.90
N GLU A 254 -19.73 -6.46 -13.32
CA GLU A 254 -19.58 -5.04 -13.65
C GLU A 254 -18.25 -4.49 -13.18
N ALA A 255 -17.82 -4.81 -11.94
CA ALA A 255 -16.53 -4.38 -11.43
C ALA A 255 -15.37 -4.91 -12.28
N LEU A 256 -15.41 -6.21 -12.64
CA LEU A 256 -14.42 -6.83 -13.50
C LEU A 256 -14.37 -6.16 -14.89
N HIS A 257 -15.53 -6.00 -15.53
CA HIS A 257 -15.62 -5.37 -16.86
C HIS A 257 -15.10 -3.92 -16.85
N ARG A 258 -15.41 -3.14 -15.81
CA ARG A 258 -14.95 -1.76 -15.71
C ARG A 258 -13.44 -1.68 -15.49
N ALA A 259 -12.88 -2.54 -14.65
CA ALA A 259 -11.44 -2.61 -14.39
C ALA A 259 -10.63 -2.89 -15.67
N GLU A 260 -11.12 -3.79 -16.55
CA GLU A 260 -10.49 -4.09 -17.83
C GLU A 260 -10.35 -2.87 -18.75
N HIS A 261 -11.19 -1.84 -18.57
CA HIS A 261 -11.23 -0.65 -19.43
C HIS A 261 -10.72 0.61 -18.73
N THR A 262 -10.37 0.50 -17.44
CA THR A 262 -9.79 1.60 -16.65
C THR A 262 -8.27 1.45 -16.65
N PHE A 263 -7.55 2.54 -16.54
CA PHE A 263 -6.08 2.58 -16.56
C PHE A 263 -5.43 1.84 -17.75
N GLY A 264 -6.09 1.85 -18.93
CA GLY A 264 -5.58 1.19 -20.14
C GLY A 264 -5.57 -0.34 -20.09
N GLY A 265 -6.20 -0.95 -19.08
CA GLY A 265 -6.12 -2.38 -18.79
C GLY A 265 -4.82 -2.81 -18.13
N GLU A 266 -3.95 -1.88 -17.77
CA GLU A 266 -2.70 -2.15 -17.06
C GLU A 266 -2.95 -2.33 -15.55
N GLY A 267 -2.12 -3.14 -14.90
CA GLY A 267 -2.24 -3.43 -13.49
C GLY A 267 -3.52 -4.21 -13.13
N GLY A 268 -3.94 -5.14 -13.97
CA GLY A 268 -5.13 -6.00 -13.75
C GLY A 268 -4.94 -7.03 -12.64
N THR A 269 -3.73 -7.19 -12.11
CA THR A 269 -3.39 -7.97 -10.93
C THR A 269 -2.41 -7.16 -10.11
N ASP A 270 -2.73 -6.94 -8.84
CA ASP A 270 -1.95 -6.22 -7.83
C ASP A 270 -1.61 -4.75 -8.20
N GLY A 271 -2.26 -4.19 -9.22
CA GLY A 271 -2.01 -2.84 -9.71
C GLY A 271 -3.27 -1.96 -9.71
N HIS A 272 -3.20 -0.82 -10.42
CA HIS A 272 -4.24 0.21 -10.42
C HIS A 272 -5.61 -0.29 -10.86
N ALA A 273 -5.69 -1.11 -11.92
CA ALA A 273 -6.95 -1.67 -12.36
C ALA A 273 -7.52 -2.68 -11.35
N ASP A 274 -6.65 -3.36 -10.63
CA ASP A 274 -7.03 -4.26 -9.55
C ASP A 274 -7.53 -3.50 -8.31
N ALA A 275 -6.79 -2.49 -7.87
CA ALA A 275 -7.20 -1.57 -6.80
C ALA A 275 -8.57 -0.95 -7.09
N PHE A 276 -8.76 -0.46 -8.32
CA PHE A 276 -10.07 0.01 -8.78
C PHE A 276 -11.15 -1.06 -8.70
N ARG A 277 -10.85 -2.29 -9.14
CA ARG A 277 -11.79 -3.42 -9.13
C ARG A 277 -12.30 -3.73 -7.73
N HIS A 278 -11.38 -3.87 -6.77
CA HIS A 278 -11.70 -4.19 -5.38
C HIS A 278 -12.52 -3.08 -4.72
N ALA A 279 -12.12 -1.83 -4.87
CA ALA A 279 -12.84 -0.70 -4.30
C ALA A 279 -14.23 -0.50 -4.95
N TYR A 280 -14.34 -0.55 -6.28
CA TYR A 280 -15.61 -0.38 -6.95
C TYR A 280 -16.59 -1.52 -6.67
N TRP A 281 -16.08 -2.75 -6.60
CA TRP A 281 -16.86 -3.92 -6.17
C TRP A 281 -17.42 -3.72 -4.78
N ASN A 282 -16.60 -3.35 -3.79
CA ASN A 282 -17.01 -3.09 -2.42
C ASN A 282 -17.98 -1.90 -2.31
N ALA A 283 -17.75 -0.82 -3.07
CA ALA A 283 -18.68 0.31 -3.09
C ALA A 283 -20.09 -0.08 -3.56
N MET A 284 -20.18 -0.84 -4.64
CA MET A 284 -21.48 -1.32 -5.16
C MET A 284 -22.15 -2.34 -4.24
N LEU A 285 -21.38 -3.24 -3.61
CA LEU A 285 -21.91 -4.20 -2.64
C LEU A 285 -22.44 -3.47 -1.40
N THR A 286 -21.72 -2.46 -0.91
CA THR A 286 -22.13 -1.64 0.25
C THR A 286 -23.45 -0.94 0.01
N GLN A 287 -23.62 -0.29 -1.15
CA GLN A 287 -24.91 0.31 -1.51
C GLN A 287 -26.04 -0.71 -1.61
N ARG A 288 -25.72 -1.93 -2.04
CA ARG A 288 -26.76 -2.94 -2.32
C ARG A 288 -27.11 -3.80 -1.12
N PHE A 289 -26.15 -4.14 -0.28
CA PHE A 289 -26.33 -5.13 0.80
C PHE A 289 -26.00 -4.58 2.19
N GLY A 290 -25.43 -3.37 2.27
CA GLY A 290 -24.98 -2.72 3.50
C GLY A 290 -23.51 -3.00 3.80
N GLU A 291 -22.93 -2.14 4.65
CA GLU A 291 -21.51 -2.16 5.00
C GLU A 291 -21.10 -3.48 5.67
N GLU A 292 -21.79 -3.85 6.75
CA GLU A 292 -21.50 -5.04 7.54
C GLU A 292 -21.41 -6.31 6.69
N TRP A 293 -22.43 -6.57 5.87
CA TRP A 293 -22.41 -7.73 4.98
C TRP A 293 -21.27 -7.66 3.95
N THR A 294 -20.99 -6.47 3.42
CA THR A 294 -19.94 -6.29 2.40
C THR A 294 -18.57 -6.51 3.01
N GLN A 295 -18.31 -5.97 4.20
CA GLN A 295 -17.05 -6.16 4.91
C GLN A 295 -16.81 -7.65 5.19
N GLU A 296 -17.78 -8.34 5.80
CA GLU A 296 -17.67 -9.77 6.08
C GLU A 296 -17.41 -10.59 4.80
N TYR A 297 -18.14 -10.29 3.73
CA TYR A 297 -18.03 -11.03 2.46
C TYR A 297 -16.69 -10.78 1.76
N SER A 298 -16.27 -9.53 1.65
CA SER A 298 -14.97 -9.21 1.05
C SER A 298 -13.79 -9.69 1.89
N THR A 299 -13.88 -9.63 3.22
CA THR A 299 -12.87 -10.21 4.12
C THR A 299 -12.79 -11.73 3.95
N ALA A 300 -13.95 -12.42 3.84
CA ALA A 300 -13.96 -13.86 3.56
C ALA A 300 -13.27 -14.21 2.23
N HIS A 301 -13.38 -13.35 1.23
CA HIS A 301 -12.69 -13.49 -0.05
C HIS A 301 -11.16 -13.47 0.13
N GLU A 302 -10.64 -12.54 0.90
CA GLU A 302 -9.20 -12.39 1.14
C GLU A 302 -8.59 -13.50 2.02
N ARG A 303 -9.41 -14.32 2.67
CA ARG A 303 -8.97 -15.47 3.47
C ARG A 303 -8.57 -16.70 2.64
N ASN A 304 -8.38 -16.53 1.35
CA ASN A 304 -7.95 -17.56 0.42
C ASN A 304 -6.55 -18.09 0.80
N PRO A 305 -6.39 -19.42 1.06
CA PRO A 305 -5.12 -20.00 1.45
C PRO A 305 -4.02 -19.93 0.37
N ASP A 306 -4.42 -19.71 -0.88
CA ASP A 306 -3.50 -19.58 -2.01
C ASP A 306 -2.99 -18.12 -2.19
N SER A 307 -3.50 -17.14 -1.41
CA SER A 307 -3.11 -15.73 -1.49
C SER A 307 -1.82 -15.43 -0.72
N HIS A 308 -1.14 -14.36 -1.12
CA HIS A 308 0.07 -13.85 -0.50
C HIS A 308 -0.23 -12.64 0.38
N PRO A 309 0.55 -12.38 1.45
CA PRO A 309 0.29 -11.29 2.38
C PRO A 309 0.24 -9.90 1.75
N THR A 310 1.13 -9.59 0.81
CA THR A 310 1.19 -8.29 0.15
C THR A 310 -0.06 -7.98 -0.67
N PRO A 311 -0.54 -8.86 -1.59
CA PRO A 311 -1.83 -8.68 -2.24
C PRO A 311 -3.01 -8.64 -1.26
N VAL A 312 -3.02 -9.48 -0.24
CA VAL A 312 -4.09 -9.48 0.78
C VAL A 312 -4.20 -8.12 1.46
N ALA A 313 -3.05 -7.53 1.86
CA ALA A 313 -3.04 -6.21 2.48
C ALA A 313 -3.51 -5.11 1.51
N MET A 314 -3.09 -5.17 0.24
CA MET A 314 -3.57 -4.30 -0.82
C MET A 314 -5.09 -4.37 -0.97
N ASP A 315 -5.63 -5.58 -1.10
CA ASP A 315 -7.05 -5.81 -1.37
C ASP A 315 -7.94 -5.41 -0.19
N LEU A 316 -7.53 -5.72 1.04
CA LEU A 316 -8.23 -5.31 2.26
C LEU A 316 -8.30 -3.79 2.39
N HIS A 317 -7.18 -3.08 2.16
CA HIS A 317 -7.15 -1.62 2.16
C HIS A 317 -8.09 -1.05 1.10
N ASN A 318 -8.00 -1.52 -0.14
CA ASN A 318 -8.81 -1.04 -1.24
C ASN A 318 -10.30 -1.36 -1.05
N ASN A 319 -10.62 -2.50 -0.46
CA ASN A 319 -11.97 -2.88 -0.06
C ASN A 319 -12.55 -1.89 0.98
N GLU A 320 -11.77 -1.51 2.00
CA GLU A 320 -12.16 -0.51 3.01
C GLU A 320 -12.44 0.85 2.38
N VAL A 321 -11.54 1.35 1.52
CA VAL A 321 -11.73 2.63 0.82
C VAL A 321 -13.01 2.59 -0.04
N GLY A 322 -13.28 1.50 -0.74
CA GLY A 322 -14.51 1.33 -1.52
C GLY A 322 -15.77 1.40 -0.67
N ARG A 323 -15.80 0.74 0.49
CA ARG A 323 -16.92 0.82 1.46
C ARG A 323 -17.11 2.25 1.95
N ARG A 324 -16.03 2.93 2.32
CA ARG A 324 -16.06 4.33 2.78
C ARG A 324 -16.65 5.27 1.70
N ILE A 325 -16.19 5.17 0.46
CA ILE A 325 -16.73 5.98 -0.66
C ILE A 325 -18.25 5.79 -0.79
N ALA A 326 -18.76 4.58 -0.70
CA ALA A 326 -20.18 4.31 -0.78
C ALA A 326 -20.97 4.89 0.40
N LEU A 327 -20.43 4.83 1.61
CA LEU A 327 -21.07 5.40 2.81
C LEU A 327 -21.12 6.93 2.78
N GLU A 328 -20.08 7.57 2.28
CA GLU A 328 -20.02 9.01 2.09
C GLU A 328 -20.94 9.49 0.95
N ASN A 329 -21.28 8.60 0.01
CA ASN A 329 -22.08 8.90 -1.18
C ASN A 329 -23.26 7.92 -1.35
N PRO A 330 -24.19 7.83 -0.39
CA PRO A 330 -25.22 6.78 -0.37
C PRO A 330 -26.20 6.83 -1.53
N ASP A 331 -26.41 7.99 -2.13
CA ASP A 331 -27.33 8.23 -3.24
C ASP A 331 -26.63 8.27 -4.62
N ALA A 332 -25.30 8.05 -4.67
CA ALA A 332 -24.55 8.10 -5.92
C ALA A 332 -25.02 6.98 -6.87
N SER A 333 -25.16 7.30 -8.14
CA SER A 333 -25.35 6.31 -9.19
C SER A 333 -24.09 5.45 -9.37
N ARG A 334 -24.22 4.33 -10.04
CA ARG A 334 -23.05 3.47 -10.36
C ARG A 334 -21.96 4.19 -11.16
N GLU A 335 -22.36 5.11 -12.03
CA GLU A 335 -21.41 5.93 -12.80
C GLU A 335 -20.69 6.92 -11.92
N GLU A 336 -21.39 7.59 -11.01
CA GLU A 336 -20.78 8.48 -10.02
C GLU A 336 -19.85 7.72 -9.06
N LEU A 337 -20.25 6.54 -8.58
CA LEU A 337 -19.37 5.69 -7.77
C LEU A 337 -18.10 5.29 -8.52
N ARG A 338 -18.24 4.91 -9.80
CA ARG A 338 -17.10 4.59 -10.65
C ARG A 338 -16.12 5.77 -10.72
N ASP A 339 -16.64 6.96 -11.00
CA ASP A 339 -15.83 8.17 -11.15
C ASP A 339 -15.14 8.56 -9.83
N LEU A 340 -15.84 8.40 -8.70
CA LEU A 340 -15.27 8.61 -7.37
C LEU A 340 -14.15 7.61 -7.05
N VAL A 341 -14.35 6.33 -7.34
CA VAL A 341 -13.32 5.29 -7.12
C VAL A 341 -12.13 5.50 -8.06
N GLU A 342 -12.37 5.83 -9.34
CA GLU A 342 -11.28 6.14 -10.26
C GLU A 342 -10.47 7.36 -9.79
N GLN A 343 -11.14 8.37 -9.26
CA GLN A 343 -10.48 9.54 -8.69
C GLN A 343 -9.66 9.15 -7.44
N ALA A 344 -10.19 8.33 -6.55
CA ALA A 344 -9.48 7.87 -5.36
C ALA A 344 -8.21 7.07 -5.70
N VAL A 345 -8.22 6.26 -6.78
CA VAL A 345 -7.01 5.61 -7.30
C VAL A 345 -5.99 6.65 -7.77
N ARG A 346 -6.42 7.71 -8.45
CA ARG A 346 -5.52 8.76 -8.96
C ARG A 346 -4.97 9.65 -7.85
N ASP A 347 -5.73 9.83 -6.79
CA ASP A 347 -5.38 10.70 -5.65
C ASP A 347 -4.56 9.97 -4.58
N GLY A 348 -4.19 8.68 -4.80
CA GLY A 348 -3.35 7.93 -3.88
C GLY A 348 -4.09 7.36 -2.65
N GLU A 349 -5.42 7.38 -2.64
CA GLU A 349 -6.20 6.77 -1.56
C GLU A 349 -6.18 5.24 -1.60
N MET A 350 -5.79 4.66 -2.72
CA MET A 350 -5.65 3.21 -2.89
C MET A 350 -4.20 2.78 -2.73
N VAL A 351 -4.01 1.48 -2.64
CA VAL A 351 -2.70 0.83 -2.55
C VAL A 351 -2.52 -0.13 -3.72
N VAL A 352 -1.31 -0.21 -4.23
CA VAL A 352 -0.89 -1.13 -5.30
C VAL A 352 0.42 -1.81 -4.93
N VAL A 353 0.77 -2.89 -5.62
CA VAL A 353 2.08 -3.54 -5.47
C VAL A 353 3.01 -3.02 -6.58
N SER A 354 4.09 -2.36 -6.19
CA SER A 354 5.12 -1.84 -7.08
C SER A 354 6.04 -2.94 -7.64
N THR A 355 6.90 -2.60 -8.58
CA THR A 355 7.82 -3.56 -9.23
C THR A 355 8.85 -4.18 -8.29
N ASP A 356 9.12 -3.57 -7.15
CA ASP A 356 9.96 -4.10 -6.07
C ASP A 356 9.19 -4.94 -5.03
N GLU A 357 7.91 -5.25 -5.34
CA GLU A 357 7.02 -6.12 -4.54
C GLU A 357 6.59 -5.48 -3.20
N ARG A 358 6.64 -4.16 -3.10
CA ARG A 358 6.21 -3.41 -1.91
C ARG A 358 4.84 -2.79 -2.12
N LEU A 359 4.10 -2.62 -1.02
CA LEU A 359 2.88 -1.82 -1.00
C LEU A 359 3.24 -0.34 -1.12
N SER A 360 2.57 0.34 -2.03
CA SER A 360 2.74 1.77 -2.25
C SER A 360 1.38 2.40 -2.55
N HIS A 361 1.19 3.65 -2.17
CA HIS A 361 -0.01 4.38 -2.58
C HIS A 361 -0.09 4.50 -4.10
N SER A 362 -1.30 4.45 -4.63
CA SER A 362 -1.54 4.33 -6.07
C SER A 362 -1.09 5.54 -6.90
N ASP A 363 -0.95 6.71 -6.29
CA ASP A 363 -0.35 7.89 -6.92
C ASP A 363 1.18 7.85 -6.96
N GLN A 364 1.80 6.97 -6.16
CA GLN A 364 3.24 6.81 -6.07
C GLN A 364 3.83 5.84 -7.10
N VAL A 365 2.99 5.16 -7.86
CA VAL A 365 3.41 4.16 -8.85
C VAL A 365 2.67 4.40 -10.15
N ASP A 366 3.39 4.51 -11.25
CA ASP A 366 2.75 4.55 -12.57
C ASP A 366 1.98 3.25 -12.86
N PRO A 367 0.86 3.28 -13.59
CA PRO A 367 0.10 2.06 -13.91
C PRO A 367 0.95 0.95 -14.54
N GLY A 368 1.95 1.28 -15.35
CA GLY A 368 2.93 0.34 -15.90
C GLY A 368 4.08 -0.03 -14.95
N GLY A 369 4.17 0.59 -13.77
CA GLY A 369 5.18 0.33 -12.74
C GLY A 369 4.75 -0.70 -11.70
N THR A 370 3.59 -1.32 -11.89
CA THR A 370 3.08 -2.40 -11.04
C THR A 370 3.38 -3.76 -11.63
N ARG A 371 3.46 -4.78 -10.81
CA ARG A 371 3.55 -6.16 -11.28
C ARG A 371 2.82 -7.12 -10.35
N PRO A 372 2.30 -8.24 -10.88
CA PRO A 372 1.75 -9.29 -10.05
C PRO A 372 2.78 -9.85 -9.07
N THR A 373 2.36 -10.06 -7.83
CA THR A 373 3.18 -10.72 -6.83
C THR A 373 3.40 -12.19 -7.21
N ASN A 374 4.65 -12.63 -7.24
CA ASN A 374 4.98 -14.00 -7.56
C ASN A 374 4.70 -14.94 -6.39
N ALA A 375 4.45 -16.22 -6.70
CA ALA A 375 4.30 -17.27 -5.69
C ALA A 375 5.54 -17.39 -4.77
N ASP A 376 6.72 -16.97 -5.24
CA ASP A 376 7.96 -16.98 -4.47
C ASP A 376 8.08 -15.80 -3.49
N ASN A 377 7.26 -14.75 -3.66
CA ASN A 377 7.11 -13.67 -2.69
C ASN A 377 6.09 -14.08 -1.62
N SER A 378 6.32 -15.19 -1.00
CA SER A 378 5.55 -15.67 0.14
C SER A 378 6.16 -15.11 1.42
N TRP A 379 5.32 -14.89 2.42
CA TRP A 379 5.83 -14.87 3.78
C TRP A 379 6.75 -16.07 3.96
N PRO A 380 7.80 -15.92 4.79
CA PRO A 380 8.53 -17.10 5.24
C PRO A 380 7.48 -18.14 5.64
N THR A 381 7.56 -19.33 5.06
CA THR A 381 6.57 -20.42 5.26
C THR A 381 6.39 -20.81 6.73
N ASP A 382 7.27 -20.32 7.59
CA ASP A 382 7.34 -20.49 9.02
C ASP A 382 6.94 -19.26 9.84
N ASN A 383 6.38 -18.19 9.20
CA ASN A 383 5.82 -17.09 9.98
C ASN A 383 4.53 -17.56 10.69
N PRO A 384 4.59 -17.84 12.02
CA PRO A 384 3.43 -18.34 12.75
C PRO A 384 2.32 -17.31 12.92
N GLU A 385 2.61 -16.04 12.64
CA GLU A 385 1.72 -14.92 12.91
C GLU A 385 0.83 -14.57 11.70
N ARG A 386 1.12 -15.09 10.51
CA ARG A 386 0.37 -14.76 9.30
C ARG A 386 -1.15 -14.94 9.46
N GLY A 387 -1.58 -15.95 10.16
CA GLY A 387 -3.00 -16.22 10.39
C GLY A 387 -3.65 -15.33 11.45
N ASP A 388 -2.86 -14.62 12.24
CA ASP A 388 -3.33 -13.89 13.42
C ASP A 388 -3.45 -12.37 13.20
N HIS A 389 -2.88 -11.86 12.09
CA HIS A 389 -2.99 -10.45 11.75
C HIS A 389 -4.39 -10.12 11.22
N ARG A 390 -4.94 -9.02 11.71
CA ARG A 390 -6.25 -8.48 11.32
C ARG A 390 -6.20 -6.96 11.32
N GLU A 391 -7.10 -6.33 10.58
CA GLU A 391 -7.35 -4.91 10.72
C GLU A 391 -7.71 -4.59 12.18
N PRO A 392 -7.09 -3.57 12.80
CA PRO A 392 -7.30 -3.25 14.21
C PRO A 392 -8.75 -2.96 14.60
N ASP A 393 -9.54 -2.46 13.66
CA ASP A 393 -10.94 -2.07 13.86
C ASP A 393 -11.93 -3.11 13.28
N GLU A 394 -11.43 -4.20 12.72
CA GLU A 394 -12.29 -5.24 12.16
C GLU A 394 -12.87 -6.09 13.27
N PRO A 395 -14.20 -6.13 13.47
CA PRO A 395 -14.82 -7.11 14.35
C PRO A 395 -14.49 -8.50 13.78
N ASP A 396 -14.38 -9.51 14.65
CA ASP A 396 -14.19 -10.89 14.21
C ASP A 396 -15.14 -11.16 13.03
N ALA A 397 -14.56 -11.33 11.82
CA ALA A 397 -15.32 -11.45 10.58
C ALA A 397 -16.34 -12.60 10.62
N TYR A 398 -16.12 -13.53 11.54
CA TYR A 398 -17.05 -14.61 11.88
C TYR A 398 -17.23 -14.67 13.39
N PRO A 399 -18.21 -13.93 13.96
CA PRO A 399 -18.59 -14.16 15.34
C PRO A 399 -18.99 -15.64 15.46
N GLU A 400 -18.39 -16.34 16.44
CA GLU A 400 -18.83 -17.70 16.77
C GLU A 400 -20.36 -17.67 16.94
N ARG A 401 -21.07 -18.22 15.97
CA ARG A 401 -22.52 -18.38 16.08
C ARG A 401 -22.74 -19.38 17.20
N GLY A 402 -23.03 -18.85 18.38
CA GLY A 402 -23.60 -19.68 19.44
C GLY A 402 -24.88 -20.36 18.91
N TYR A 403 -24.87 -21.66 18.87
CA TYR A 403 -26.00 -22.50 18.53
C TYR A 403 -27.12 -22.30 19.56
#